data_2d387a39aa33e204f9be88cc757dbdb9
#
_entry.id   2d387a39aa33e204f9be88cc757dbdb9
#
_cell.length_a   1.000
_cell.length_b   1.000
_cell.length_c   1.000
_cell.angle_alpha   90.00
_cell.angle_beta   90.00
_cell.angle_gamma   90.00
#
_symmetry.space_group_name_H-M   'P 1'
#
loop_
_entity.id
_entity.type
_entity.pdbx_description
1 polymer ?
#
loop_
_entity_poly.entity_id
_entity_poly.type
_entity_poly.pdbx_seq_one_letter_code
_entity_poly.pdbx_strand_id
1 'polypeptide(L)'
;QLQKEKEALEEKREELLSLRALAQIQKQNVETKKSEKNKILKLTQGQENIYQKVIQTKKKDIAAIRSQIYYLERTGVSAEDAVKYADLAAKRTGIRTAFLLGLLEVETGRRYEEGIITAGSHTGNGNWQTDLYQCYINLGKRSSAEKQKNAFFIITSRLGYNPDTMPVSRKPNYGCGGAMGPAQFLPSTWLLFEDQVARLTGHNPPDPWKVEDAFTAGALYLADAGATAKTQNAELRAAKAYISGSPNCTKYICNFYSSEFLRIAALIEPNL
;
A
#
# COMPACT_ATOMS: atom_id res chain seq x y z
N GLN A 1 -22.28 6.26 -20.82
CA GLN A 1 -22.21 4.80 -20.62
C GLN A 1 -21.09 4.20 -21.47
N LEU A 2 -21.08 4.46 -22.80
CA LEU A 2 -20.02 3.99 -23.74
C LEU A 2 -18.60 4.42 -23.36
N GLN A 3 -18.42 5.65 -22.83
CA GLN A 3 -17.11 6.16 -22.41
C GLN A 3 -16.57 5.41 -21.19
N LYS A 4 -17.44 5.12 -20.23
CA LYS A 4 -17.07 4.33 -19.03
C LYS A 4 -16.73 2.88 -19.37
N GLU A 5 -17.44 2.30 -20.33
CA GLU A 5 -17.14 0.95 -20.82
C GLU A 5 -15.82 0.91 -21.58
N LYS A 6 -15.50 1.97 -22.33
CA LYS A 6 -14.22 2.09 -23.05
C LYS A 6 -13.04 2.23 -22.10
N GLU A 7 -13.15 3.08 -21.07
CA GLU A 7 -12.12 3.24 -20.02
C GLU A 7 -11.89 1.95 -19.23
N ALA A 8 -12.97 1.24 -18.86
CA ALA A 8 -12.88 -0.05 -18.20
C ALA A 8 -12.28 -1.15 -19.11
N LEU A 9 -12.48 -1.06 -20.42
CA LEU A 9 -11.91 -1.98 -21.40
C LEU A 9 -10.41 -1.71 -21.61
N GLU A 10 -10.01 -0.44 -21.64
CA GLU A 10 -8.60 -0.02 -21.72
C GLU A 10 -7.85 -0.44 -20.45
N GLU A 11 -8.42 -0.21 -19.27
CA GLU A 11 -7.83 -0.66 -17.98
C GLU A 11 -7.63 -2.19 -17.95
N LYS A 12 -8.64 -2.96 -18.37
CA LYS A 12 -8.53 -4.42 -18.49
C LYS A 12 -7.52 -4.87 -19.54
N ARG A 13 -7.39 -4.12 -20.62
CA ARG A 13 -6.40 -4.42 -21.67
C ARG A 13 -4.97 -4.19 -21.18
N GLU A 14 -4.72 -3.11 -20.46
CA GLU A 14 -3.43 -2.84 -19.84
C GLU A 14 -3.09 -3.87 -18.77
N GLU A 15 -4.07 -4.24 -17.94
CA GLU A 15 -3.91 -5.32 -16.95
C GLU A 15 -3.58 -6.66 -17.63
N LEU A 16 -4.25 -7.00 -18.73
CA LEU A 16 -3.97 -8.21 -19.51
C LEU A 16 -2.58 -8.19 -20.18
N LEU A 17 -2.11 -7.03 -20.63
CA LEU A 17 -0.77 -6.90 -21.21
C LEU A 17 0.32 -7.06 -20.14
N SER A 18 0.13 -6.44 -18.97
CA SER A 18 1.07 -6.59 -17.85
C SER A 18 1.09 -8.02 -17.31
N LEU A 19 -0.07 -8.69 -17.20
CA LEU A 19 -0.19 -10.09 -16.84
C LEU A 19 0.48 -11.02 -17.85
N ARG A 20 0.36 -10.74 -19.16
CA ARG A 20 1.05 -11.51 -20.20
C ARG A 20 2.56 -11.35 -20.12
N ALA A 21 3.06 -10.12 -19.94
CA ALA A 21 4.49 -9.86 -19.76
C ALA A 21 5.04 -10.60 -18.52
N LEU A 22 4.33 -10.53 -17.40
CA LEU A 22 4.65 -11.26 -16.18
C LEU A 22 4.62 -12.77 -16.37
N ALA A 23 3.62 -13.31 -17.05
CA ALA A 23 3.51 -14.72 -17.35
C ALA A 23 4.66 -15.21 -18.25
N GLN A 24 5.12 -14.39 -19.19
CA GLN A 24 6.22 -14.71 -20.07
C GLN A 24 7.56 -14.74 -19.33
N ILE A 25 7.79 -13.76 -18.44
CA ILE A 25 8.96 -13.74 -17.54
C ILE A 25 8.92 -14.94 -16.59
N GLN A 26 7.74 -15.29 -16.05
CA GLN A 26 7.58 -16.48 -15.24
C GLN A 26 7.94 -17.76 -15.98
N LYS A 27 7.46 -17.91 -17.21
CA LYS A 27 7.74 -19.09 -18.05
C LYS A 27 9.25 -19.25 -18.29
N GLN A 28 9.92 -18.18 -18.69
CA GLN A 28 11.38 -18.19 -18.90
C GLN A 28 12.15 -18.54 -17.61
N ASN A 29 11.74 -17.94 -16.48
CA ASN A 29 12.36 -18.22 -15.18
C ASN A 29 12.12 -19.64 -14.70
N VAL A 30 10.95 -20.22 -14.97
CA VAL A 30 10.66 -21.65 -14.68
C VAL A 30 11.52 -22.57 -15.54
N GLU A 31 11.71 -22.26 -16.81
CA GLU A 31 12.58 -23.06 -17.74
C GLU A 31 14.06 -23.00 -17.30
N THR A 32 14.54 -21.80 -16.93
CA THR A 32 15.90 -21.63 -16.36
C THR A 32 16.07 -22.42 -15.07
N LYS A 33 15.11 -22.34 -14.16
CA LYS A 33 15.10 -23.12 -12.92
C LYS A 33 15.08 -24.62 -13.14
N LYS A 34 14.32 -25.09 -14.13
CA LYS A 34 14.27 -26.51 -14.50
C LYS A 34 15.62 -26.99 -15.02
N SER A 35 16.28 -26.16 -15.82
CA SER A 35 17.63 -26.44 -16.33
C SER A 35 18.67 -26.46 -15.20
N GLU A 36 18.66 -25.45 -14.32
CA GLU A 36 19.54 -25.41 -13.14
C GLU A 36 19.28 -26.59 -12.19
N LYS A 37 18.00 -26.92 -11.96
CA LYS A 37 17.61 -28.13 -11.21
C LYS A 37 18.24 -29.39 -11.76
N ASN A 38 18.13 -29.59 -13.06
CA ASN A 38 18.68 -30.79 -13.73
C ASN A 38 20.20 -30.82 -13.67
N LYS A 39 20.88 -29.68 -13.76
CA LYS A 39 22.34 -29.58 -13.57
C LYS A 39 22.74 -29.91 -12.14
N ILE A 40 22.06 -29.33 -11.15
CA ILE A 40 22.35 -29.59 -9.72
C ILE A 40 22.09 -31.09 -9.39
N LEU A 41 20.99 -31.66 -9.87
CA LEU A 41 20.68 -33.07 -9.65
C LEU A 41 21.72 -33.99 -10.29
N LYS A 42 22.24 -33.63 -11.47
CA LYS A 42 23.31 -34.41 -12.14
C LYS A 42 24.67 -34.29 -11.45
N LEU A 43 24.97 -33.12 -10.88
CA LEU A 43 26.25 -32.82 -10.25
C LEU A 43 26.31 -33.24 -8.78
N THR A 44 25.18 -33.31 -8.09
CA THR A 44 25.15 -33.50 -6.62
C THR A 44 24.02 -34.43 -6.21
N GLN A 45 24.05 -35.68 -6.61
CA GLN A 45 23.18 -36.73 -6.05
C GLN A 45 23.33 -36.74 -4.51
N GLY A 46 22.33 -36.26 -3.78
CA GLY A 46 22.32 -36.29 -2.32
C GLY A 46 22.42 -34.92 -1.61
N GLN A 47 22.46 -33.79 -2.31
CA GLN A 47 22.55 -32.43 -1.65
C GLN A 47 21.23 -31.65 -1.68
N GLU A 48 20.18 -32.20 -1.14
CA GLU A 48 18.85 -31.61 -1.06
C GLU A 48 18.86 -30.20 -0.45
N ASN A 49 19.68 -29.96 0.58
CA ASN A 49 19.75 -28.67 1.26
C ASN A 49 20.29 -27.53 0.37
N ILE A 50 21.22 -27.82 -0.53
CA ILE A 50 21.75 -26.83 -1.47
C ILE A 50 20.69 -26.48 -2.51
N TYR A 51 19.97 -27.48 -2.99
CA TYR A 51 18.89 -27.32 -3.93
C TYR A 51 17.74 -26.46 -3.39
N GLN A 52 17.31 -26.72 -2.15
CA GLN A 52 16.26 -25.93 -1.50
C GLN A 52 16.69 -24.46 -1.30
N LYS A 53 17.95 -24.22 -0.95
CA LYS A 53 18.49 -22.84 -0.86
C LYS A 53 18.46 -22.12 -2.21
N VAL A 54 18.88 -22.78 -3.28
CA VAL A 54 18.85 -22.19 -4.63
C VAL A 54 17.42 -21.86 -5.06
N ILE A 55 16.47 -22.78 -4.83
CA ILE A 55 15.05 -22.51 -5.13
C ILE A 55 14.53 -21.30 -4.34
N GLN A 56 14.83 -21.22 -3.04
CA GLN A 56 14.37 -20.08 -2.23
C GLN A 56 14.99 -18.77 -2.70
N THR A 57 16.27 -18.76 -3.04
CA THR A 57 16.93 -17.58 -3.58
C THR A 57 16.28 -17.15 -4.89
N LYS A 58 16.06 -18.08 -5.83
CA LYS A 58 15.42 -17.75 -7.11
C LYS A 58 13.96 -17.33 -6.98
N LYS A 59 13.22 -17.86 -6.02
CA LYS A 59 11.87 -17.37 -5.70
C LYS A 59 11.91 -15.92 -5.19
N LYS A 60 12.89 -15.57 -4.35
CA LYS A 60 13.09 -14.19 -3.87
C LYS A 60 13.43 -13.25 -5.03
N ASP A 61 14.36 -13.64 -5.90
CA ASP A 61 14.74 -12.85 -7.08
C ASP A 61 13.53 -12.57 -7.99
N ILE A 62 12.68 -13.57 -8.23
CA ILE A 62 11.47 -13.42 -9.04
C ILE A 62 10.46 -12.47 -8.38
N ALA A 63 10.24 -12.63 -7.08
CA ALA A 63 9.33 -11.74 -6.35
C ALA A 63 9.83 -10.29 -6.40
N ALA A 64 11.15 -10.07 -6.24
CA ALA A 64 11.76 -8.75 -6.35
C ALA A 64 11.57 -8.11 -7.73
N ILE A 65 11.81 -8.87 -8.81
CA ILE A 65 11.62 -8.37 -10.19
C ILE A 65 10.16 -8.03 -10.46
N ARG A 66 9.23 -8.87 -10.02
CA ARG A 66 7.78 -8.61 -10.16
C ARG A 66 7.34 -7.38 -9.39
N SER A 67 7.85 -7.22 -8.17
CA SER A 67 7.59 -6.03 -7.37
C SER A 67 8.08 -4.78 -8.10
N GLN A 68 9.29 -4.79 -8.63
CA GLN A 68 9.85 -3.64 -9.37
C GLN A 68 9.01 -3.27 -10.59
N ILE A 69 8.62 -4.25 -11.41
CA ILE A 69 7.80 -3.99 -12.60
C ILE A 69 6.46 -3.37 -12.20
N TYR A 70 5.78 -3.94 -11.21
CA TYR A 70 4.47 -3.49 -10.77
C TYR A 70 4.50 -2.05 -10.23
N TYR A 71 5.51 -1.71 -9.43
CA TYR A 71 5.65 -0.36 -8.89
C TYR A 71 6.00 0.67 -9.97
N LEU A 72 6.93 0.35 -10.85
CA LEU A 72 7.32 1.26 -11.95
C LEU A 72 6.14 1.58 -12.87
N GLU A 73 5.32 0.60 -13.18
CA GLU A 73 4.14 0.79 -14.05
C GLU A 73 3.06 1.67 -13.41
N ARG A 74 2.91 1.64 -12.09
CA ARG A 74 1.78 2.30 -11.41
C ARG A 74 2.14 3.55 -10.61
N THR A 75 3.33 3.64 -10.09
CA THR A 75 3.72 4.74 -9.18
C THR A 75 4.93 5.52 -9.68
N GLY A 76 5.64 5.02 -10.67
CA GLY A 76 6.94 5.58 -11.08
C GLY A 76 8.06 5.37 -10.07
N VAL A 77 7.82 4.59 -9.00
CA VAL A 77 8.77 4.28 -7.93
C VAL A 77 9.11 2.80 -7.99
N SER A 78 10.36 2.41 -7.73
CA SER A 78 10.74 1.00 -7.67
C SER A 78 10.19 0.33 -6.39
N ALA A 79 10.00 -0.98 -6.42
CA ALA A 79 9.63 -1.73 -5.22
C ALA A 79 10.70 -1.65 -4.12
N GLU A 80 11.97 -1.57 -4.52
CA GLU A 80 13.11 -1.37 -3.64
C GLU A 80 13.01 -0.01 -2.92
N ASP A 81 12.68 1.06 -3.65
CA ASP A 81 12.48 2.38 -3.06
C ASP A 81 11.27 2.38 -2.11
N ALA A 82 10.19 1.69 -2.44
CA ALA A 82 9.02 1.61 -1.56
C ALA A 82 9.36 0.88 -0.24
N VAL A 83 10.10 -0.23 -0.30
CA VAL A 83 10.61 -0.90 0.91
C VAL A 83 11.55 0.00 1.69
N LYS A 84 12.45 0.71 1.01
CA LYS A 84 13.36 1.69 1.62
C LYS A 84 12.60 2.82 2.32
N TYR A 85 11.58 3.39 1.69
CA TYR A 85 10.76 4.44 2.32
C TYR A 85 9.96 3.91 3.50
N ALA A 86 9.45 2.68 3.43
CA ALA A 86 8.78 2.04 4.56
C ALA A 86 9.76 1.81 5.73
N ASP A 87 10.98 1.35 5.45
CA ASP A 87 12.01 1.14 6.45
C ASP A 87 12.45 2.47 7.10
N LEU A 88 12.67 3.51 6.29
CA LEU A 88 12.98 4.85 6.80
C LEU A 88 11.86 5.40 7.68
N ALA A 89 10.61 5.29 7.25
CA ALA A 89 9.46 5.75 8.01
C ALA A 89 9.33 4.98 9.33
N ALA A 90 9.49 3.65 9.29
CA ALA A 90 9.43 2.79 10.46
C ALA A 90 10.54 3.09 11.47
N LYS A 91 11.79 3.30 11.00
CA LYS A 91 12.93 3.69 11.84
C LYS A 91 12.73 5.04 12.51
N ARG A 92 12.26 6.04 11.74
CA ARG A 92 12.01 7.41 12.23
C ARG A 92 10.91 7.46 13.29
N THR A 93 9.93 6.55 13.24
CA THR A 93 8.77 6.53 14.14
C THR A 93 8.85 5.46 15.23
N GLY A 94 9.79 4.51 15.11
CA GLY A 94 10.01 3.44 16.08
C GLY A 94 9.09 2.23 15.95
N ILE A 95 8.31 2.10 14.86
CA ILE A 95 7.46 0.93 14.59
C ILE A 95 8.24 -0.16 13.84
N ARG A 96 7.63 -1.32 13.58
CA ARG A 96 8.22 -2.36 12.73
C ARG A 96 7.95 -2.09 11.24
N THR A 97 8.97 -2.22 10.40
CA THR A 97 8.85 -2.06 8.93
C THR A 97 7.83 -3.03 8.35
N ALA A 98 7.87 -4.30 8.74
CA ALA A 98 6.92 -5.31 8.28
C ALA A 98 5.47 -4.96 8.65
N PHE A 99 5.23 -4.36 9.81
CA PHE A 99 3.89 -3.95 10.23
C PHE A 99 3.34 -2.80 9.37
N LEU A 100 4.17 -1.79 9.07
CA LEU A 100 3.81 -0.72 8.15
C LEU A 100 3.50 -1.27 6.75
N LEU A 101 4.38 -2.13 6.21
CA LEU A 101 4.15 -2.74 4.90
C LEU A 101 2.90 -3.62 4.89
N GLY A 102 2.64 -4.38 5.95
CA GLY A 102 1.42 -5.19 6.08
C GLY A 102 0.14 -4.36 6.02
N LEU A 103 0.13 -3.19 6.69
CA LEU A 103 -0.98 -2.25 6.59
C LEU A 103 -1.14 -1.73 5.16
N LEU A 104 -0.06 -1.26 4.54
CA LEU A 104 -0.08 -0.67 3.19
C LEU A 104 -0.47 -1.69 2.12
N GLU A 105 -0.11 -2.97 2.29
CA GLU A 105 -0.58 -4.06 1.41
C GLU A 105 -2.09 -4.26 1.48
N VAL A 106 -2.70 -4.07 2.64
CA VAL A 106 -4.16 -4.17 2.77
C VAL A 106 -4.87 -2.94 2.24
N GLU A 107 -4.31 -1.75 2.48
CA GLU A 107 -4.92 -0.48 2.07
C GLU A 107 -4.83 -0.25 0.56
N THR A 108 -3.66 -0.48 -0.02
CA THR A 108 -3.36 -0.07 -1.39
C THR A 108 -2.54 -1.09 -2.19
N GLY A 109 -2.25 -2.25 -1.61
CA GLY A 109 -1.53 -3.33 -2.26
C GLY A 109 -2.44 -4.48 -2.71
N ARG A 110 -1.81 -5.59 -3.07
CA ARG A 110 -2.45 -6.87 -3.44
C ARG A 110 -2.38 -7.91 -2.31
N ARG A 111 -2.26 -7.47 -1.07
CA ARG A 111 -2.17 -8.33 0.13
C ARG A 111 -1.00 -9.30 0.11
N TYR A 112 0.12 -8.87 -0.47
CA TYR A 112 1.35 -9.67 -0.55
C TYR A 112 1.12 -11.04 -1.21
N GLU A 113 0.32 -11.09 -2.26
CA GLU A 113 0.07 -12.32 -3.01
C GLU A 113 1.34 -12.79 -3.71
N GLU A 114 1.61 -14.09 -3.67
CA GLU A 114 2.79 -14.73 -4.27
C GLU A 114 4.15 -14.17 -3.78
N GLY A 115 4.21 -13.52 -2.64
CA GLY A 115 5.43 -12.92 -2.10
C GLY A 115 5.83 -11.59 -2.77
N ILE A 116 4.90 -10.96 -3.49
CA ILE A 116 5.13 -9.70 -4.19
C ILE A 116 4.76 -8.54 -3.27
N ILE A 117 5.69 -7.59 -3.07
CA ILE A 117 5.41 -6.32 -2.37
C ILE A 117 4.77 -5.36 -3.36
N THR A 118 3.55 -4.93 -3.05
CA THR A 118 2.76 -4.00 -3.84
C THR A 118 2.18 -2.84 -3.00
N ALA A 119 2.62 -2.76 -1.74
CA ALA A 119 2.18 -1.76 -0.76
C ALA A 119 2.27 -0.33 -1.31
N GLY A 120 1.19 0.44 -1.24
CA GLY A 120 1.16 1.81 -1.72
C GLY A 120 1.01 2.00 -3.23
N SER A 121 0.84 0.93 -4.00
CA SER A 121 0.76 1.01 -5.47
C SER A 121 -0.59 1.48 -6.02
N HIS A 122 -1.66 1.48 -5.22
CA HIS A 122 -2.99 1.87 -5.64
C HIS A 122 -3.47 3.12 -4.92
N THR A 123 -3.47 4.26 -5.61
CA THR A 123 -3.83 5.56 -5.02
C THR A 123 -5.30 5.93 -5.17
N GLY A 124 -6.11 5.02 -5.75
CA GLY A 124 -7.51 5.28 -6.07
C GLY A 124 -7.70 5.97 -7.43
N ASN A 125 -8.92 5.94 -7.91
CA ASN A 125 -9.36 6.57 -9.14
C ASN A 125 -10.75 7.21 -8.98
N GLY A 126 -11.10 7.60 -7.76
CA GLY A 126 -12.30 8.35 -7.42
C GLY A 126 -12.09 9.86 -7.52
N ASN A 127 -13.17 10.57 -7.33
CA ASN A 127 -13.24 12.02 -7.42
C ASN A 127 -13.73 12.62 -6.08
N TRP A 128 -13.13 13.73 -5.65
CA TRP A 128 -13.48 14.38 -4.39
C TRP A 128 -14.94 14.86 -4.32
N GLN A 129 -15.52 15.27 -5.45
CA GLN A 129 -16.88 15.80 -5.49
C GLN A 129 -17.90 14.68 -5.23
N THR A 130 -17.75 13.54 -5.92
CA THR A 130 -18.71 12.43 -5.88
C THR A 130 -18.43 11.46 -4.75
N ASP A 131 -17.17 11.03 -4.61
CA ASP A 131 -16.80 9.95 -3.71
C ASP A 131 -16.57 10.42 -2.27
N LEU A 132 -16.15 11.69 -2.09
CA LEU A 132 -15.95 12.30 -0.78
C LEU A 132 -17.14 13.20 -0.42
N TYR A 133 -17.25 14.38 -1.03
CA TYR A 133 -18.18 15.42 -0.61
C TYR A 133 -19.65 14.99 -0.70
N GLN A 134 -20.11 14.63 -1.90
CA GLN A 134 -21.51 14.23 -2.12
C GLN A 134 -21.87 12.96 -1.34
N CYS A 135 -20.92 12.05 -1.18
CA CYS A 135 -21.13 10.87 -0.36
C CYS A 135 -21.48 11.21 1.09
N TYR A 136 -20.72 12.09 1.73
CA TYR A 136 -21.03 12.56 3.10
C TYR A 136 -22.34 13.33 3.17
N ILE A 137 -22.67 14.16 2.15
CA ILE A 137 -23.95 14.85 2.05
C ILE A 137 -25.11 13.84 2.02
N ASN A 138 -25.01 12.80 1.19
CA ASN A 138 -26.03 11.76 1.06
C ASN A 138 -26.23 10.94 2.34
N LEU A 139 -25.21 10.88 3.20
CA LEU A 139 -25.30 10.26 4.53
C LEU A 139 -25.83 11.25 5.62
N GLY A 140 -26.25 12.46 5.25
CA GLY A 140 -26.70 13.49 6.19
C GLY A 140 -25.56 14.13 7.02
N LYS A 141 -24.29 13.89 6.68
CA LYS A 141 -23.11 14.34 7.42
C LYS A 141 -22.49 15.60 6.80
N ARG A 142 -23.30 16.66 6.65
CA ARG A 142 -22.87 17.92 6.00
C ARG A 142 -21.61 18.52 6.63
N SER A 143 -21.51 18.59 7.96
CA SER A 143 -20.33 19.12 8.64
C SER A 143 -19.06 18.34 8.30
N SER A 144 -19.15 17.01 8.24
CA SER A 144 -18.02 16.17 7.81
C SER A 144 -17.68 16.39 6.34
N ALA A 145 -18.68 16.55 5.45
CA ALA A 145 -18.46 16.85 4.04
C ALA A 145 -17.66 18.14 3.86
N GLU A 146 -18.09 19.23 4.52
CA GLU A 146 -17.39 20.51 4.45
C GLU A 146 -15.97 20.44 5.06
N LYS A 147 -15.83 19.76 6.20
CA LYS A 147 -14.50 19.56 6.82
C LYS A 147 -13.53 18.87 5.88
N GLN A 148 -13.95 17.77 5.26
CA GLN A 148 -13.08 17.00 4.35
C GLN A 148 -12.78 17.80 3.08
N LYS A 149 -13.78 18.44 2.46
CA LYS A 149 -13.60 19.27 1.28
C LYS A 149 -12.59 20.40 1.56
N ASN A 150 -12.80 21.16 2.63
CA ASN A 150 -11.93 22.28 2.97
C ASN A 150 -10.48 21.81 3.21
N ALA A 151 -10.28 20.70 3.92
CA ALA A 151 -8.96 20.09 4.09
C ALA A 151 -8.34 19.68 2.76
N PHE A 152 -9.10 19.05 1.87
CA PHE A 152 -8.64 18.65 0.54
C PHE A 152 -8.18 19.85 -0.29
N PHE A 153 -8.94 20.94 -0.28
CA PHE A 153 -8.59 22.18 -0.99
C PHE A 153 -7.36 22.88 -0.39
N ILE A 154 -7.20 22.86 0.93
CA ILE A 154 -5.98 23.37 1.59
C ILE A 154 -4.75 22.59 1.09
N ILE A 155 -4.81 21.26 1.11
CA ILE A 155 -3.71 20.40 0.69
C ILE A 155 -3.36 20.61 -0.78
N THR A 156 -4.35 20.52 -1.67
CA THR A 156 -4.12 20.69 -3.11
C THR A 156 -3.62 22.08 -3.47
N SER A 157 -4.13 23.14 -2.80
CA SER A 157 -3.67 24.52 -2.99
C SER A 157 -2.21 24.69 -2.56
N ARG A 158 -1.80 24.14 -1.41
CA ARG A 158 -0.40 24.21 -0.95
C ARG A 158 0.56 23.53 -1.90
N LEU A 159 0.12 22.42 -2.51
CA LEU A 159 0.90 21.66 -3.48
C LEU A 159 0.82 22.21 -4.91
N GLY A 160 0.00 23.21 -5.17
CA GLY A 160 -0.21 23.75 -6.51
C GLY A 160 -0.97 22.80 -7.44
N TYR A 161 -1.74 21.86 -6.91
CA TYR A 161 -2.51 20.89 -7.68
C TYR A 161 -3.93 21.38 -7.97
N ASN A 162 -4.45 20.98 -9.12
CA ASN A 162 -5.87 21.15 -9.42
C ASN A 162 -6.67 20.06 -8.68
N PRO A 163 -7.56 20.44 -7.71
CA PRO A 163 -8.32 19.46 -6.94
C PRO A 163 -9.18 18.53 -7.80
N ASP A 164 -9.68 18.98 -8.94
CA ASP A 164 -10.54 18.19 -9.82
C ASP A 164 -9.78 17.06 -10.55
N THR A 165 -8.46 17.14 -10.62
CA THR A 165 -7.60 16.13 -11.24
C THR A 165 -6.89 15.21 -10.25
N MET A 166 -6.93 15.54 -8.95
CA MET A 166 -6.26 14.73 -7.94
C MET A 166 -7.09 13.50 -7.56
N PRO A 167 -6.52 12.29 -7.70
CA PRO A 167 -7.25 11.06 -7.42
C PRO A 167 -7.44 10.85 -5.92
N VAL A 168 -8.61 10.33 -5.57
CA VAL A 168 -8.92 9.84 -4.23
C VAL A 168 -9.54 8.45 -4.31
N SER A 169 -9.71 7.76 -3.20
CA SER A 169 -10.40 6.48 -3.20
C SER A 169 -11.86 6.63 -3.63
N ARG A 170 -12.35 5.65 -4.38
CA ARG A 170 -13.79 5.55 -4.72
C ARG A 170 -14.62 5.26 -3.48
N LYS A 171 -15.87 5.68 -3.51
CA LYS A 171 -16.87 5.29 -2.50
C LYS A 171 -17.03 3.77 -2.47
N PRO A 172 -16.74 3.10 -1.33
CA PRO A 172 -17.02 1.69 -1.15
C PRO A 172 -18.51 1.44 -0.87
N ASN A 173 -18.92 0.17 -0.82
CA ASN A 173 -20.32 -0.19 -0.53
C ASN A 173 -20.77 0.15 0.90
N TYR A 174 -19.86 0.42 1.82
CA TYR A 174 -20.11 0.57 3.26
C TYR A 174 -19.68 1.91 3.86
N GLY A 175 -19.40 2.93 3.04
CA GLY A 175 -18.94 4.22 3.54
C GLY A 175 -18.74 5.24 2.44
N CYS A 176 -17.87 6.21 2.69
CA CYS A 176 -17.42 7.18 1.70
C CYS A 176 -15.98 6.91 1.30
N GLY A 177 -15.65 7.28 0.08
CA GLY A 177 -14.29 7.38 -0.41
C GLY A 177 -13.62 8.69 -0.01
N GLY A 178 -12.66 9.13 -0.80
CA GLY A 178 -11.99 10.40 -0.59
C GLY A 178 -10.64 10.29 0.12
N ALA A 179 -10.17 9.08 0.37
CA ALA A 179 -8.83 8.87 0.91
C ALA A 179 -7.76 9.12 -0.16
N MET A 180 -6.67 9.77 0.22
CA MET A 180 -5.60 10.24 -0.65
C MET A 180 -4.39 9.32 -0.61
N GLY A 181 -3.82 9.08 -1.78
CA GLY A 181 -2.49 8.52 -1.96
C GLY A 181 -2.25 7.12 -1.42
N PRO A 182 -0.98 6.70 -1.36
CA PRO A 182 -0.60 5.33 -1.01
C PRO A 182 -1.03 4.84 0.38
N ALA A 183 -1.13 5.73 1.36
CA ALA A 183 -1.53 5.38 2.73
C ALA A 183 -3.01 5.69 3.03
N GLN A 184 -3.79 6.10 2.04
CA GLN A 184 -5.25 6.28 2.13
C GLN A 184 -5.72 7.21 3.27
N PHE A 185 -5.03 8.33 3.47
CA PHE A 185 -5.46 9.33 4.44
C PHE A 185 -6.66 10.14 3.98
N LEU A 186 -7.67 10.26 4.83
CA LEU A 186 -8.69 11.29 4.65
C LEU A 186 -8.06 12.69 4.80
N PRO A 187 -8.50 13.70 4.01
CA PRO A 187 -7.87 15.01 3.99
C PRO A 187 -7.71 15.66 5.36
N SER A 188 -8.76 15.65 6.20
CA SER A 188 -8.65 16.24 7.54
C SER A 188 -7.75 15.48 8.49
N THR A 189 -7.53 14.18 8.25
CA THR A 189 -6.59 13.37 9.04
C THR A 189 -5.15 13.65 8.61
N TRP A 190 -4.91 13.81 7.30
CA TRP A 190 -3.60 14.21 6.79
C TRP A 190 -3.07 15.49 7.45
N LEU A 191 -3.90 16.53 7.55
CA LEU A 191 -3.52 17.81 8.14
C LEU A 191 -3.07 17.70 9.61
N LEU A 192 -3.44 16.62 10.32
CA LEU A 192 -2.96 16.39 11.70
C LEU A 192 -1.49 15.94 11.74
N PHE A 193 -1.01 15.34 10.66
CA PHE A 193 0.34 14.79 10.56
C PHE A 193 1.26 15.59 9.64
N GLU A 194 0.72 16.49 8.81
CA GLU A 194 1.44 17.21 7.76
C GLU A 194 2.76 17.83 8.26
N ASP A 195 2.72 18.56 9.38
CA ASP A 195 3.91 19.20 9.95
C ASP A 195 4.96 18.18 10.45
N GLN A 196 4.50 17.04 10.96
CA GLN A 196 5.41 15.98 11.42
C GLN A 196 6.04 15.27 10.24
N VAL A 197 5.26 15.00 9.19
CA VAL A 197 5.77 14.44 7.92
C VAL A 197 6.82 15.37 7.34
N ALA A 198 6.54 16.68 7.22
CA ALA A 198 7.48 17.67 6.71
C ALA A 198 8.82 17.66 7.48
N ARG A 199 8.77 17.58 8.82
CA ARG A 199 9.97 17.52 9.65
C ARG A 199 10.80 16.25 9.42
N LEU A 200 10.12 15.10 9.21
CA LEU A 200 10.80 13.81 9.06
C LEU A 200 11.33 13.56 7.65
N THR A 201 10.63 14.03 6.62
CA THR A 201 11.01 13.82 5.23
C THR A 201 11.85 14.96 4.65
N GLY A 202 11.72 16.17 5.21
CA GLY A 202 12.31 17.39 4.68
C GLY A 202 11.50 18.02 3.53
N HIS A 203 10.36 17.43 3.15
CA HIS A 203 9.47 17.98 2.14
C HIS A 203 8.54 19.04 2.74
N ASN A 204 8.44 20.22 2.12
CA ASN A 204 7.61 21.30 2.62
C ASN A 204 6.95 22.07 1.46
N PRO A 205 5.65 21.94 1.24
CA PRO A 205 4.73 21.02 1.92
C PRO A 205 4.97 19.55 1.54
N PRO A 206 4.67 18.60 2.44
CA PRO A 206 4.70 17.19 2.11
C PRO A 206 3.47 16.80 1.29
N ASP A 207 3.61 15.77 0.47
CA ASP A 207 2.64 15.39 -0.55
C ASP A 207 2.00 14.01 -0.24
N PRO A 208 0.69 13.93 0.08
CA PRO A 208 0.03 12.66 0.40
C PRO A 208 0.01 11.66 -0.76
N TRP A 209 0.27 12.07 -2.00
CA TRP A 209 0.36 11.18 -3.15
C TRP A 209 1.77 10.65 -3.40
N LYS A 210 2.80 11.19 -2.73
CA LYS A 210 4.16 10.66 -2.78
C LYS A 210 4.37 9.54 -1.77
N VAL A 211 5.04 8.48 -2.21
CA VAL A 211 5.24 7.26 -1.42
C VAL A 211 5.95 7.55 -0.09
N GLU A 212 7.06 8.31 -0.10
CA GLU A 212 7.82 8.61 1.11
C GLU A 212 6.97 9.35 2.16
N ASP A 213 6.25 10.40 1.74
CA ASP A 213 5.45 11.22 2.64
C ASP A 213 4.24 10.45 3.17
N ALA A 214 3.56 9.72 2.28
CA ALA A 214 2.40 8.90 2.65
C ALA A 214 2.78 7.78 3.64
N PHE A 215 3.89 7.07 3.39
CA PHE A 215 4.38 6.02 4.29
C PHE A 215 4.81 6.58 5.63
N THR A 216 5.46 7.75 5.64
CA THR A 216 5.82 8.46 6.88
C THR A 216 4.58 8.85 7.68
N ALA A 217 3.53 9.36 7.03
CA ALA A 217 2.26 9.65 7.69
C ALA A 217 1.60 8.40 8.28
N GLY A 218 1.58 7.28 7.52
CA GLY A 218 1.08 6.00 7.99
C GLY A 218 1.83 5.50 9.22
N ALA A 219 3.16 5.58 9.19
CA ALA A 219 4.02 5.20 10.31
C ALA A 219 3.79 6.07 11.55
N LEU A 220 3.64 7.40 11.38
CA LEU A 220 3.31 8.32 12.46
C LEU A 220 1.96 7.99 13.10
N TYR A 221 0.93 7.76 12.29
CA TYR A 221 -0.39 7.37 12.80
C TYR A 221 -0.33 6.09 13.63
N LEU A 222 0.37 5.08 13.14
CA LEU A 222 0.53 3.81 13.86
C LEU A 222 1.35 3.97 15.14
N ALA A 223 2.39 4.82 15.13
CA ALA A 223 3.19 5.14 16.31
C ALA A 223 2.34 5.82 17.39
N ASP A 224 1.55 6.85 17.02
CA ASP A 224 0.63 7.54 17.92
C ASP A 224 -0.45 6.59 18.48
N ALA A 225 -0.86 5.59 17.70
CA ALA A 225 -1.79 4.55 18.13
C ALA A 225 -1.13 3.46 19.01
N GLY A 226 0.16 3.55 19.32
CA GLY A 226 0.87 2.71 20.25
C GLY A 226 1.66 1.55 19.64
N ALA A 227 1.84 1.49 18.31
CA ALA A 227 2.59 0.42 17.64
C ALA A 227 4.08 0.40 17.99
N THR A 228 4.62 1.47 18.59
CA THR A 228 6.02 1.56 19.04
C THR A 228 6.37 0.51 20.12
N ALA A 229 5.37 -0.01 20.82
CA ALA A 229 5.57 -1.10 21.78
C ALA A 229 5.96 -2.43 21.09
N LYS A 230 5.75 -2.56 19.77
CA LYS A 230 6.13 -3.73 18.94
C LYS A 230 5.59 -5.08 19.44
N THR A 231 4.55 -5.05 20.25
CA THR A 231 3.85 -6.27 20.70
C THR A 231 2.66 -6.53 19.79
N GLN A 232 2.30 -7.78 19.59
CA GLN A 232 1.16 -8.18 18.78
C GLN A 232 -0.14 -7.45 19.19
N ASN A 233 -0.37 -7.30 20.51
CA ASN A 233 -1.56 -6.62 21.00
C ASN A 233 -1.55 -5.10 20.68
N ALA A 234 -0.40 -4.45 20.83
CA ALA A 234 -0.25 -3.03 20.51
C ALA A 234 -0.46 -2.76 19.01
N GLU A 235 0.13 -3.58 18.16
CA GLU A 235 -0.05 -3.50 16.70
C GLU A 235 -1.49 -3.81 16.28
N LEU A 236 -2.14 -4.80 16.90
CA LEU A 236 -3.56 -5.09 16.65
C LEU A 236 -4.46 -3.86 16.97
N ARG A 237 -4.19 -3.22 18.10
CA ARG A 237 -4.91 -2.01 18.53
C ARG A 237 -4.64 -0.83 17.60
N ALA A 238 -3.39 -0.63 17.19
CA ALA A 238 -3.00 0.41 16.24
C ALA A 238 -3.65 0.20 14.86
N ALA A 239 -3.70 -1.04 14.38
CA ALA A 239 -4.41 -1.41 13.16
C ALA A 239 -5.91 -1.11 13.24
N LYS A 240 -6.56 -1.43 14.37
CA LYS A 240 -7.98 -1.09 14.60
C LYS A 240 -8.21 0.41 14.62
N ALA A 241 -7.31 1.17 15.23
CA ALA A 241 -7.37 2.64 15.24
C ALA A 241 -7.26 3.21 13.83
N TYR A 242 -6.38 2.67 12.99
CA TYR A 242 -6.21 3.10 11.60
C TYR A 242 -7.49 2.96 10.79
N ILE A 243 -8.16 1.81 10.90
CA ILE A 243 -9.38 1.50 10.14
C ILE A 243 -10.60 2.30 10.63
N SER A 244 -10.71 2.50 11.95
CA SER A 244 -11.97 2.97 12.57
C SER A 244 -11.85 4.24 13.40
N GLY A 245 -10.64 4.74 13.60
CA GLY A 245 -10.36 5.80 14.57
C GLY A 245 -10.40 5.34 16.04
N SER A 246 -10.59 4.04 16.31
CA SER A 246 -10.70 3.52 17.69
C SER A 246 -9.88 2.23 17.88
N PRO A 247 -8.91 2.23 18.83
CA PRO A 247 -8.12 1.03 19.12
C PRO A 247 -8.93 -0.11 19.78
N ASN A 248 -10.12 0.21 20.27
CA ASN A 248 -11.01 -0.72 20.95
C ASN A 248 -12.18 -1.18 20.07
N CYS A 249 -12.13 -0.96 18.77
CA CYS A 249 -13.17 -1.39 17.85
C CYS A 249 -13.37 -2.91 17.90
N THR A 250 -14.61 -3.35 18.17
CA THR A 250 -15.02 -4.76 18.26
C THR A 250 -15.79 -5.25 17.04
N LYS A 251 -16.08 -4.37 16.07
CA LYS A 251 -16.80 -4.72 14.86
C LYS A 251 -16.05 -5.76 14.04
N TYR A 252 -16.78 -6.63 13.35
CA TYR A 252 -16.20 -7.65 12.47
C TYR A 252 -15.13 -7.08 11.52
N ILE A 253 -15.44 -5.96 10.86
CA ILE A 253 -14.56 -5.30 9.91
C ILE A 253 -13.20 -4.92 10.56
N CYS A 254 -13.21 -4.37 11.79
CA CYS A 254 -11.99 -4.00 12.49
C CYS A 254 -11.14 -5.23 12.86
N ASN A 255 -11.78 -6.30 13.32
CA ASN A 255 -11.10 -7.55 13.67
C ASN A 255 -10.51 -8.21 12.43
N PHE A 256 -11.27 -8.29 11.34
CA PHE A 256 -10.83 -8.89 10.09
C PHE A 256 -9.60 -8.16 9.51
N TYR A 257 -9.69 -6.86 9.29
CA TYR A 257 -8.59 -6.09 8.68
C TYR A 257 -7.36 -6.04 9.58
N SER A 258 -7.54 -5.85 10.90
CA SER A 258 -6.38 -5.81 11.80
C SER A 258 -5.64 -7.15 11.86
N SER A 259 -6.36 -8.28 11.78
CA SER A 259 -5.74 -9.61 11.67
C SER A 259 -5.01 -9.79 10.34
N GLU A 260 -5.54 -9.27 9.24
CA GLU A 260 -4.89 -9.31 7.94
C GLU A 260 -3.58 -8.49 7.93
N PHE A 261 -3.56 -7.30 8.54
CA PHE A 261 -2.32 -6.51 8.66
C PHE A 261 -1.22 -7.31 9.35
N LEU A 262 -1.53 -7.96 10.48
CA LEU A 262 -0.57 -8.79 11.21
C LEU A 262 -0.14 -10.03 10.45
N ARG A 263 -1.08 -10.69 9.77
CA ARG A 263 -0.80 -11.88 8.96
C ARG A 263 0.19 -11.53 7.83
N ILE A 264 -0.06 -10.45 7.11
CA ILE A 264 0.80 -9.99 6.01
C ILE A 264 2.15 -9.52 6.55
N ALA A 265 2.17 -8.79 7.66
CA ALA A 265 3.41 -8.40 8.33
C ALA A 265 4.30 -9.62 8.66
N ALA A 266 3.70 -10.68 9.19
CA ALA A 266 4.43 -11.92 9.50
C ALA A 266 4.97 -12.63 8.25
N LEU A 267 4.31 -12.50 7.10
CA LEU A 267 4.79 -13.05 5.82
C LEU A 267 5.93 -12.20 5.22
N ILE A 268 5.91 -10.89 5.43
CA ILE A 268 6.93 -9.96 4.91
C ILE A 268 8.20 -10.00 5.75
N GLU A 269 8.09 -10.08 7.08
CA GLU A 269 9.21 -9.98 8.03
C GLU A 269 10.44 -10.84 7.68
N PRO A 270 10.31 -12.13 7.30
CA PRO A 270 11.46 -12.95 6.96
C PRO A 270 12.17 -12.56 5.65
N ASN A 271 11.60 -11.60 4.89
CA ASN A 271 12.09 -11.19 3.59
C ASN A 271 12.64 -9.75 3.58
N LEU A 272 12.62 -9.08 4.72
CA LEU A 272 13.27 -7.79 4.97
C LEU A 272 14.68 -8.02 5.48
#